data_76a55086c41fbff95029bb23fed33877
#
_entry.id   76a55086c41fbff95029bb23fed33877
#
_cell.length_a   1.000
_cell.length_b   1.000
_cell.length_c   1.000
_cell.angle_alpha   90.00
_cell.angle_beta   90.00
_cell.angle_gamma   90.00
#
_symmetry.space_group_name_H-M   'P 1'
#
loop_
_entity.id
_entity.type
_entity.pdbx_description
1 polymer ?
#
loop_
_entity_poly.entity_id
_entity_poly.type
_entity_poly.pdbx_seq_one_letter_code
_entity_poly.pdbx_strand_id
1 'polypeptide(L)'
;MGLVTAKEVAKAIHVDKYGVFGTFIGWLLMKLLKISTLNKIYNRNKHLSDIEFLNGILDEFQIRFEIPEEDLKRLPKEGSYITISNHPLGGIDGILLLKLLLEERPDYKIIANFLLHRIKPLEPYIMPVNPFEDHKDAKSSISGFKQSLRHLKEGHPLGIFPAGEVSTYRDGKLIVDKPWEEAAMKLIKKAEVPVIPVYFHAKNSRLFYRLAKMNDTLRTAKLPSELLTQKNRVIKVRIGRPISVETQREFETLETFTEFLRKKTYMLANPYEKESLLTKVPTSLKLPKVPKKIITPVEPELMDAEICKLREDDCRLLKSKDYEVFLAPSGRIPHVLQEIGRLREITFREVGEGTNQAVDLDHFDTYYHHMFLWDNAEKRIVGAYRMGLGSEIFSAYGIDGFYLQDLFRFEPELYKMMSESIEMGRAFIIKEYQQKPMPLFLLWKGIVHTTLRYPEHKYLIGGVSISNQFSNFSKSLMIEFMKSNYYDPYVAQYIKPKKEFKVKLKDADKDFVFDETEADLNRFDRIIDEVEPGNLRLPVLIKKYIKQNAKVVAFNVDPLFNNSVDGLMYIRIADLPESTVKPVMEEFQEELERKFMNNDK
;
A
#
# COMPACT_ATOMS: atom_id res chain seq x y z
N MET A 1 43.82 -7.21 18.88
CA MET A 1 43.57 -8.53 18.29
C MET A 1 42.41 -8.39 17.30
N GLY A 2 42.49 -9.08 16.14
CA GLY A 2 41.36 -9.09 15.20
C GLY A 2 40.19 -9.91 15.72
N LEU A 3 39.01 -9.72 15.14
CA LEU A 3 37.79 -10.45 15.47
C LEU A 3 37.93 -11.96 15.22
N VAL A 4 38.66 -12.33 14.14
CA VAL A 4 38.96 -13.72 13.73
C VAL A 4 40.44 -13.83 13.45
N THR A 5 41.07 -14.92 13.92
CA THR A 5 42.51 -15.21 13.76
C THR A 5 42.76 -16.29 12.71
N ALA A 6 43.96 -16.32 12.15
CA ALA A 6 44.36 -17.36 11.18
C ALA A 6 44.33 -18.77 11.78
N LYS A 7 44.64 -18.91 13.07
CA LYS A 7 44.54 -20.20 13.80
C LYS A 7 43.09 -20.69 13.89
N GLU A 8 42.15 -19.78 14.17
CA GLU A 8 40.72 -20.13 14.23
C GLU A 8 40.19 -20.56 12.86
N VAL A 9 40.60 -19.87 11.79
CA VAL A 9 40.22 -20.26 10.43
C VAL A 9 40.83 -21.64 10.08
N ALA A 10 42.10 -21.88 10.42
CA ALA A 10 42.75 -23.16 10.21
C ALA A 10 42.03 -24.30 10.95
N LYS A 11 41.59 -24.05 12.19
CA LYS A 11 40.82 -25.00 12.99
C LYS A 11 39.45 -25.29 12.36
N ALA A 12 38.77 -24.26 11.88
CA ALA A 12 37.45 -24.40 11.26
C ALA A 12 37.45 -25.26 9.98
N ILE A 13 38.59 -25.33 9.27
CA ILE A 13 38.78 -26.18 8.09
C ILE A 13 39.62 -27.44 8.36
N HIS A 14 39.85 -27.77 9.62
CA HIS A 14 40.56 -28.96 10.07
C HIS A 14 42.01 -29.12 9.55
N VAL A 15 42.69 -27.98 9.26
CA VAL A 15 44.11 -27.97 8.85
C VAL A 15 45.06 -27.53 9.97
N ASP A 16 44.59 -27.19 11.13
CA ASP A 16 45.35 -26.81 12.33
C ASP A 16 46.33 -27.91 12.75
N LYS A 17 46.01 -29.18 12.46
CA LYS A 17 46.90 -30.35 12.68
C LYS A 17 48.22 -30.23 11.94
N TYR A 18 48.34 -29.40 10.91
CA TYR A 18 49.58 -29.14 10.19
C TYR A 18 50.41 -28.00 10.77
N GLY A 19 50.14 -27.55 12.00
CA GLY A 19 50.91 -26.56 12.73
C GLY A 19 51.06 -25.20 12.03
N VAL A 20 52.30 -24.77 11.80
CA VAL A 20 52.60 -23.48 11.15
C VAL A 20 52.06 -23.43 9.71
N PHE A 21 52.13 -24.53 8.97
CA PHE A 21 51.61 -24.59 7.60
C PHE A 21 50.06 -24.49 7.57
N GLY A 22 49.37 -25.12 8.51
CA GLY A 22 47.91 -24.95 8.67
C GLY A 22 47.53 -23.50 9.00
N THR A 23 48.30 -22.83 9.85
CA THR A 23 48.09 -21.41 10.17
C THR A 23 48.33 -20.54 8.93
N PHE A 24 49.31 -20.84 8.08
CA PHE A 24 49.56 -20.12 6.82
C PHE A 24 48.39 -20.30 5.85
N ILE A 25 47.84 -21.50 5.70
CA ILE A 25 46.61 -21.75 4.92
C ILE A 25 45.45 -20.91 5.47
N GLY A 26 45.26 -20.88 6.80
CA GLY A 26 44.26 -20.05 7.44
C GLY A 26 44.43 -18.57 7.11
N TRP A 27 45.66 -18.06 7.13
CA TRP A 27 45.98 -16.68 6.76
C TRP A 27 45.70 -16.37 5.29
N LEU A 28 46.01 -17.31 4.37
CA LEU A 28 45.74 -17.17 2.95
C LEU A 28 44.23 -17.10 2.70
N LEU A 29 43.45 -17.97 3.34
CA LEU A 29 42.00 -17.97 3.29
C LEU A 29 41.40 -16.68 3.86
N MET A 30 41.92 -16.16 4.96
CA MET A 30 41.49 -14.87 5.49
C MET A 30 41.68 -13.72 4.49
N LYS A 31 42.74 -13.74 3.69
CA LYS A 31 42.95 -12.78 2.61
C LYS A 31 41.95 -12.99 1.47
N LEU A 32 41.78 -14.24 1.01
CA LEU A 32 40.89 -14.60 -0.09
C LEU A 32 39.43 -14.27 0.25
N LEU A 33 39.00 -14.58 1.46
CA LEU A 33 37.65 -14.33 1.97
C LEU A 33 37.49 -12.89 2.54
N LYS A 34 38.51 -12.03 2.40
CA LYS A 34 38.53 -10.64 2.85
C LYS A 34 38.27 -10.46 4.37
N ILE A 35 38.43 -11.49 5.18
CA ILE A 35 38.30 -11.47 6.65
C ILE A 35 39.32 -10.49 7.26
N SER A 36 40.52 -10.42 6.68
CA SER A 36 41.55 -9.46 7.10
C SER A 36 41.11 -7.99 6.98
N THR A 37 40.30 -7.69 5.94
CA THR A 37 39.72 -6.36 5.75
C THR A 37 38.66 -6.07 6.81
N LEU A 38 37.79 -7.04 7.12
CA LEU A 38 36.80 -6.92 8.18
C LEU A 38 37.45 -6.72 9.56
N ASN A 39 38.53 -7.45 9.84
CA ASN A 39 39.31 -7.23 11.06
C ASN A 39 39.86 -5.81 11.16
N LYS A 40 40.31 -5.22 10.05
CA LYS A 40 40.79 -3.82 10.02
C LYS A 40 39.65 -2.85 10.32
N ILE A 41 38.48 -3.02 9.67
CA ILE A 41 37.27 -2.23 9.91
C ILE A 41 36.84 -2.32 11.38
N TYR A 42 36.76 -3.52 11.91
CA TYR A 42 36.45 -3.73 13.33
C TYR A 42 37.44 -3.03 14.26
N ASN A 43 38.74 -3.17 14.01
CA ASN A 43 39.76 -2.56 14.86
C ASN A 43 39.77 -1.02 14.83
N ARG A 44 39.29 -0.41 13.74
CA ARG A 44 39.13 1.05 13.65
C ARG A 44 37.93 1.52 14.49
N ASN A 45 36.86 0.72 14.56
CA ASN A 45 35.60 1.13 15.15
C ASN A 45 35.37 0.55 16.56
N LYS A 46 36.10 -0.47 17.02
CA LYS A 46 35.87 -1.21 18.27
C LYS A 46 35.94 -0.36 19.56
N HIS A 47 36.43 0.88 19.48
CA HIS A 47 36.48 1.83 20.59
C HIS A 47 35.16 2.63 20.72
N LEU A 48 34.33 2.62 19.66
CA LEU A 48 33.00 3.19 19.67
C LEU A 48 32.04 2.23 20.37
N SER A 49 30.98 2.75 20.94
CA SER A 49 29.92 1.95 21.59
C SER A 49 28.58 2.13 20.90
N ASP A 50 27.71 1.18 21.09
CA ASP A 50 26.30 1.27 20.75
C ASP A 50 26.03 1.76 19.31
N ILE A 51 25.22 2.79 19.18
CA ILE A 51 24.81 3.41 17.90
C ILE A 51 26.01 4.00 17.14
N GLU A 52 27.00 4.54 17.85
CA GLU A 52 28.21 5.08 17.21
C GLU A 52 29.00 4.00 16.48
N PHE A 53 29.11 2.81 17.07
CA PHE A 53 29.74 1.66 16.42
C PHE A 53 28.96 1.24 15.17
N LEU A 54 27.63 1.16 15.28
CA LEU A 54 26.77 0.81 14.15
C LEU A 54 26.91 1.82 13.00
N ASN A 55 26.91 3.13 13.31
CA ASN A 55 27.16 4.19 12.34
C ASN A 55 28.54 4.05 11.69
N GLY A 56 29.59 3.87 12.49
CA GLY A 56 30.95 3.70 11.97
C GLY A 56 31.08 2.52 11.01
N ILE A 57 30.41 1.41 11.28
CA ILE A 57 30.38 0.25 10.38
C ILE A 57 29.62 0.57 9.09
N LEU A 58 28.45 1.19 9.17
CA LEU A 58 27.65 1.55 8.00
C LEU A 58 28.35 2.58 7.12
N ASP A 59 29.05 3.55 7.72
CA ASP A 59 29.84 4.57 7.01
C ASP A 59 31.04 3.95 6.28
N GLU A 60 31.78 3.02 6.91
CA GLU A 60 32.88 2.29 6.26
C GLU A 60 32.41 1.52 5.03
N PHE A 61 31.20 0.97 5.06
CA PHE A 61 30.59 0.30 3.93
C PHE A 61 29.82 1.23 3.00
N GLN A 62 29.61 2.51 3.38
CA GLN A 62 28.78 3.47 2.67
C GLN A 62 27.39 2.89 2.37
N ILE A 63 26.84 2.16 3.32
CA ILE A 63 25.49 1.58 3.23
C ILE A 63 24.50 2.59 3.78
N ARG A 64 23.49 2.88 2.98
CA ARG A 64 22.31 3.64 3.39
C ARG A 64 21.09 2.73 3.39
N PHE A 65 20.09 3.09 4.17
CA PHE A 65 18.80 2.42 4.13
C PHE A 65 17.67 3.43 4.04
N GLU A 66 16.61 3.04 3.39
CA GLU A 66 15.40 3.85 3.19
C GLU A 66 14.21 3.11 3.80
N ILE A 67 13.47 3.80 4.65
CA ILE A 67 12.25 3.31 5.30
C ILE A 67 11.19 4.38 5.11
N PRO A 68 9.95 4.03 4.69
CA PRO A 68 8.85 4.98 4.71
C PRO A 68 8.59 5.51 6.13
N GLU A 69 8.40 6.82 6.28
CA GLU A 69 8.14 7.45 7.60
C GLU A 69 6.92 6.83 8.29
N GLU A 70 5.92 6.45 7.54
CA GLU A 70 4.71 5.81 8.06
C GLU A 70 4.97 4.40 8.61
N ASP A 71 5.93 3.68 8.03
CA ASP A 71 6.34 2.38 8.56
C ASP A 71 7.03 2.54 9.93
N LEU A 72 7.83 3.59 10.13
CA LEU A 72 8.47 3.90 11.42
C LEU A 72 7.44 4.16 12.52
N LYS A 73 6.34 4.84 12.20
CA LYS A 73 5.26 5.13 13.17
C LYS A 73 4.54 3.88 13.68
N ARG A 74 4.72 2.72 13.03
CA ARG A 74 4.15 1.44 13.44
C ARG A 74 4.89 0.78 14.61
N LEU A 75 6.10 1.23 14.91
CA LEU A 75 6.91 0.69 16.01
C LEU A 75 6.38 1.21 17.36
N PRO A 76 6.03 0.32 18.32
CA PRO A 76 5.63 0.74 19.64
C PRO A 76 6.81 1.37 20.40
N LYS A 77 6.57 2.52 20.99
CA LYS A 77 7.58 3.23 21.80
C LYS A 77 7.78 2.61 23.18
N GLU A 78 6.80 1.88 23.66
CA GLU A 78 6.79 1.24 24.97
C GLU A 78 6.27 -0.20 24.88
N GLY A 79 6.54 -1.00 25.91
CA GLY A 79 6.10 -2.38 26.00
C GLY A 79 6.94 -3.36 25.17
N SER A 80 6.67 -4.64 25.35
CA SER A 80 7.35 -5.71 24.63
C SER A 80 6.70 -6.00 23.29
N TYR A 81 7.51 -6.32 22.30
CA TYR A 81 7.10 -6.83 20.99
C TYR A 81 8.23 -7.67 20.39
N ILE A 82 7.91 -8.47 19.39
CA ILE A 82 8.91 -9.22 18.63
C ILE A 82 8.92 -8.69 17.19
N THR A 83 10.10 -8.32 16.68
CA THR A 83 10.27 -8.14 15.24
C THR A 83 10.71 -9.45 14.59
N ILE A 84 10.08 -9.82 13.50
CA ILE A 84 10.45 -10.97 12.67
C ILE A 84 10.90 -10.48 11.30
N SER A 85 12.03 -10.99 10.80
CA SER A 85 12.62 -10.48 9.57
C SER A 85 13.08 -11.59 8.64
N ASN A 86 12.98 -11.35 7.31
CA ASN A 86 13.75 -12.11 6.34
C ASN A 86 15.26 -11.82 6.53
N HIS A 87 16.12 -12.70 6.03
CA HIS A 87 17.57 -12.64 6.28
C HIS A 87 18.42 -12.66 5.00
N PRO A 88 18.30 -11.65 4.10
CA PRO A 88 18.93 -11.70 2.79
C PRO A 88 20.45 -11.48 2.78
N LEU A 89 21.01 -10.69 3.73
CA LEU A 89 22.41 -10.24 3.70
C LEU A 89 23.27 -10.82 4.82
N GLY A 90 22.68 -11.41 5.84
CA GLY A 90 23.39 -11.91 7.01
C GLY A 90 23.69 -10.81 8.03
N GLY A 91 24.95 -10.65 8.44
CA GLY A 91 25.33 -9.71 9.50
C GLY A 91 24.85 -8.26 9.30
N ILE A 92 24.71 -7.82 8.06
CA ILE A 92 24.21 -6.46 7.75
C ILE A 92 22.75 -6.30 8.18
N ASP A 93 21.90 -7.30 7.98
CA ASP A 93 20.49 -7.22 8.37
C ASP A 93 20.36 -6.98 9.89
N GLY A 94 21.18 -7.70 10.68
CA GLY A 94 21.25 -7.50 12.11
C GLY A 94 21.76 -6.10 12.52
N ILE A 95 22.79 -5.60 11.84
CA ILE A 95 23.33 -4.25 12.06
C ILE A 95 22.28 -3.19 11.75
N LEU A 96 21.59 -3.31 10.60
CA LEU A 96 20.52 -2.39 10.19
C LEU A 96 19.33 -2.42 11.15
N LEU A 97 18.94 -3.62 11.59
CA LEU A 97 17.82 -3.77 12.51
C LEU A 97 18.16 -3.17 13.89
N LEU A 98 19.37 -3.41 14.40
CA LEU A 98 19.84 -2.79 15.64
C LEU A 98 19.92 -1.26 15.50
N LYS A 99 20.52 -0.74 14.42
CA LYS A 99 20.60 0.71 14.18
C LYS A 99 19.22 1.36 14.15
N LEU A 100 18.28 0.74 13.46
CA LEU A 100 16.91 1.23 13.34
C LEU A 100 16.18 1.30 14.69
N LEU A 101 16.33 0.25 15.51
CA LEU A 101 15.50 0.10 16.69
C LEU A 101 16.13 0.65 17.97
N LEU A 102 17.46 0.66 18.10
CA LEU A 102 18.12 1.22 19.28
C LEU A 102 17.97 2.73 19.42
N GLU A 103 17.69 3.47 18.33
CA GLU A 103 17.41 4.90 18.39
C GLU A 103 16.11 5.21 19.12
N GLU A 104 15.09 4.34 18.96
CA GLU A 104 13.77 4.50 19.58
C GLU A 104 13.63 3.66 20.88
N ARG A 105 14.33 2.50 20.94
CA ARG A 105 14.24 1.50 22.00
C ARG A 105 15.66 1.02 22.40
N PRO A 106 16.35 1.74 23.28
CA PRO A 106 17.70 1.36 23.74
C PRO A 106 17.77 -0.01 24.41
N ASP A 107 16.64 -0.53 24.86
CA ASP A 107 16.47 -1.85 25.46
C ASP A 107 16.26 -2.99 24.44
N TYR A 108 16.25 -2.68 23.14
CA TYR A 108 16.05 -3.67 22.07
C TYR A 108 17.24 -4.63 21.98
N LYS A 109 16.94 -5.92 21.81
CA LYS A 109 17.96 -6.97 21.56
C LYS A 109 17.58 -7.83 20.38
N ILE A 110 18.57 -8.48 19.78
CA ILE A 110 18.36 -9.48 18.71
C ILE A 110 18.86 -10.86 19.13
N ILE A 111 18.17 -11.89 18.67
CA ILE A 111 18.69 -13.26 18.74
C ILE A 111 19.67 -13.44 17.58
N ALA A 112 20.91 -13.78 17.90
CA ALA A 112 21.94 -13.99 16.88
C ALA A 112 22.92 -15.10 17.27
N ASN A 113 23.71 -15.56 16.30
CA ASN A 113 24.75 -16.55 16.51
C ASN A 113 25.76 -16.05 17.55
N PHE A 114 26.21 -16.94 18.44
CA PHE A 114 27.19 -16.64 19.49
C PHE A 114 28.50 -16.02 18.97
N LEU A 115 28.86 -16.24 17.68
CA LEU A 115 30.02 -15.59 17.08
C LEU A 115 29.86 -14.06 17.00
N LEU A 116 28.65 -13.55 16.80
CA LEU A 116 28.38 -12.11 16.78
C LEU A 116 28.47 -11.48 18.19
N HIS A 117 28.26 -12.26 19.23
CA HIS A 117 28.48 -11.83 20.62
C HIS A 117 29.95 -11.48 20.92
N ARG A 118 30.89 -11.93 20.08
CA ARG A 118 32.32 -11.52 20.19
C ARG A 118 32.58 -10.08 19.76
N ILE A 119 31.63 -9.44 19.08
CA ILE A 119 31.74 -8.03 18.69
C ILE A 119 31.41 -7.21 19.94
N LYS A 120 32.45 -6.82 20.67
CA LYS A 120 32.35 -6.16 21.98
C LYS A 120 31.29 -5.04 22.05
N PRO A 121 31.26 -4.07 21.08
CA PRO A 121 30.25 -3.00 21.11
C PRO A 121 28.80 -3.49 20.96
N LEU A 122 28.58 -4.68 20.39
CA LEU A 122 27.24 -5.25 20.19
C LEU A 122 26.83 -6.28 21.25
N GLU A 123 27.78 -6.70 22.10
CA GLU A 123 27.56 -7.72 23.13
C GLU A 123 26.29 -7.47 23.98
N PRO A 124 25.98 -6.24 24.43
CA PRO A 124 24.79 -5.96 25.25
C PRO A 124 23.46 -6.18 24.52
N TYR A 125 23.46 -6.10 23.19
CA TYR A 125 22.27 -6.14 22.33
C TYR A 125 22.03 -7.50 21.67
N ILE A 126 22.91 -8.47 21.93
CA ILE A 126 22.85 -9.79 21.33
C ILE A 126 22.46 -10.83 22.39
N MET A 127 21.38 -11.55 22.12
CA MET A 127 21.04 -12.79 22.82
C MET A 127 21.63 -13.96 22.04
N PRO A 128 22.72 -14.57 22.54
CA PRO A 128 23.43 -15.59 21.77
C PRO A 128 22.65 -16.92 21.74
N VAL A 129 22.52 -17.49 20.55
CA VAL A 129 22.08 -18.87 20.32
C VAL A 129 23.14 -19.62 19.55
N ASN A 130 23.22 -20.92 19.75
CA ASN A 130 24.16 -21.77 19.02
C ASN A 130 23.42 -22.49 17.88
N PRO A 131 23.60 -22.10 16.61
CA PRO A 131 22.93 -22.74 15.46
C PRO A 131 23.57 -24.07 15.04
N PHE A 132 24.71 -24.45 15.63
CA PHE A 132 25.50 -25.64 15.25
C PHE A 132 25.35 -26.81 16.24
N GLU A 133 24.34 -26.78 17.09
CA GLU A 133 24.13 -27.88 18.06
C GLU A 133 23.48 -29.09 17.36
N ASP A 134 24.32 -30.01 16.91
CA ASP A 134 23.98 -31.43 16.87
C ASP A 134 23.78 -31.94 18.32
N HIS A 135 22.54 -32.03 18.77
CA HIS A 135 21.98 -32.82 19.89
C HIS A 135 22.73 -32.91 21.22
N LYS A 136 23.92 -32.36 21.43
CA LYS A 136 24.72 -32.59 22.66
C LYS A 136 24.67 -31.47 23.71
N ASP A 137 24.27 -30.26 23.35
CA ASP A 137 24.17 -29.13 24.30
C ASP A 137 22.78 -28.47 24.34
N ALA A 138 21.73 -29.26 24.43
CA ALA A 138 20.34 -28.79 24.61
C ALA A 138 20.15 -27.78 25.78
N LYS A 139 21.11 -27.75 26.72
CA LYS A 139 21.10 -26.82 27.84
C LYS A 139 21.36 -25.36 27.45
N SER A 140 22.17 -25.07 26.44
CA SER A 140 22.49 -23.69 26.03
C SER A 140 21.33 -23.07 25.23
N SER A 141 20.69 -23.83 24.38
CA SER A 141 19.51 -23.39 23.60
C SER A 141 18.31 -23.15 24.53
N ILE A 142 18.11 -23.99 25.56
CA ILE A 142 17.06 -23.80 26.58
C ILE A 142 17.34 -22.54 27.40
N SER A 143 18.61 -22.24 27.74
CA SER A 143 18.99 -21.03 28.45
C SER A 143 18.67 -19.77 27.63
N GLY A 144 19.06 -19.72 26.36
CA GLY A 144 18.76 -18.60 25.45
C GLY A 144 17.25 -18.37 25.30
N PHE A 145 16.47 -19.44 25.16
CA PHE A 145 15.01 -19.36 25.09
C PHE A 145 14.39 -18.76 26.35
N LYS A 146 14.83 -19.21 27.53
CA LYS A 146 14.36 -18.68 28.82
C LYS A 146 14.74 -17.21 29.01
N GLN A 147 15.95 -16.83 28.63
CA GLN A 147 16.41 -15.42 28.68
C GLN A 147 15.59 -14.53 27.78
N SER A 148 15.28 -14.98 26.56
CA SER A 148 14.43 -14.25 25.59
C SER A 148 13.02 -14.03 26.16
N LEU A 149 12.39 -15.07 26.70
CA LEU A 149 11.07 -14.94 27.32
C LEU A 149 11.08 -14.02 28.54
N ARG A 150 12.15 -14.07 29.36
CA ARG A 150 12.30 -13.17 30.50
C ARG A 150 12.40 -11.70 30.05
N HIS A 151 13.25 -11.41 29.06
CA HIS A 151 13.42 -10.08 28.47
C HIS A 151 12.09 -9.50 27.98
N LEU A 152 11.31 -10.31 27.24
CA LEU A 152 9.98 -9.91 26.77
C LEU A 152 8.98 -9.69 27.91
N LYS A 153 9.02 -10.51 28.97
CA LYS A 153 8.16 -10.34 30.15
C LYS A 153 8.51 -9.07 30.96
N GLU A 154 9.76 -8.64 30.91
CA GLU A 154 10.22 -7.40 31.55
C GLU A 154 9.84 -6.15 30.75
N GLY A 155 9.12 -6.28 29.61
CA GLY A 155 8.63 -5.18 28.80
C GLY A 155 9.56 -4.77 27.65
N HIS A 156 10.62 -5.55 27.39
CA HIS A 156 11.64 -5.21 26.41
C HIS A 156 11.41 -5.89 25.05
N PRO A 157 11.67 -5.22 23.92
CA PRO A 157 11.48 -5.78 22.59
C PRO A 157 12.64 -6.67 22.13
N LEU A 158 12.32 -7.62 21.22
CA LEU A 158 13.26 -8.64 20.76
C LEU A 158 13.17 -8.83 19.24
N GLY A 159 14.32 -8.89 18.55
CA GLY A 159 14.43 -9.18 17.12
C GLY A 159 14.79 -10.63 16.85
N ILE A 160 14.11 -11.23 15.88
CA ILE A 160 14.33 -12.61 15.48
C ILE A 160 14.43 -12.69 13.95
N PHE A 161 15.41 -13.45 13.47
CA PHE A 161 15.50 -13.93 12.09
C PHE A 161 15.08 -15.39 12.05
N PRO A 162 13.79 -15.71 11.83
CA PRO A 162 13.27 -17.05 12.14
C PRO A 162 13.85 -18.17 11.27
N ALA A 163 14.41 -17.82 10.10
CA ALA A 163 15.09 -18.79 9.25
C ALA A 163 16.43 -19.29 9.80
N GLY A 164 17.03 -18.57 10.77
CA GLY A 164 18.33 -18.90 11.36
C GLY A 164 19.52 -18.84 10.40
N GLU A 165 19.27 -18.70 9.09
CA GLU A 165 20.26 -18.65 8.02
C GLU A 165 19.92 -17.63 6.94
N VAL A 166 20.95 -17.20 6.22
CA VAL A 166 20.81 -16.25 5.09
C VAL A 166 20.02 -16.86 3.94
N SER A 167 19.14 -16.06 3.33
CA SER A 167 18.32 -16.42 2.16
C SER A 167 19.16 -16.99 1.02
N THR A 168 18.65 -18.04 0.37
CA THR A 168 19.32 -18.69 -0.75
C THR A 168 18.34 -18.98 -1.90
N TYR A 169 18.84 -19.55 -3.00
CA TYR A 169 17.99 -20.04 -4.08
C TYR A 169 17.16 -21.23 -3.62
N ARG A 170 15.84 -21.16 -3.86
CA ARG A 170 14.92 -22.28 -3.78
C ARG A 170 14.16 -22.40 -5.10
N ASP A 171 13.77 -23.62 -5.45
CA ASP A 171 13.02 -23.93 -6.68
C ASP A 171 13.65 -23.32 -7.95
N GLY A 172 14.99 -23.24 -7.95
CA GLY A 172 15.78 -22.85 -9.11
C GLY A 172 15.88 -21.37 -9.44
N LYS A 173 14.96 -20.51 -8.98
CA LYS A 173 14.91 -19.08 -9.38
C LYS A 173 14.65 -18.07 -8.25
N LEU A 174 13.95 -18.45 -7.20
CA LEU A 174 13.57 -17.54 -6.13
C LEU A 174 14.64 -17.50 -5.02
N ILE A 175 14.98 -16.30 -4.57
CA ILE A 175 15.86 -16.08 -3.42
C ILE A 175 14.94 -15.79 -2.23
N VAL A 176 14.84 -16.76 -1.34
CA VAL A 176 14.01 -16.71 -0.13
C VAL A 176 14.72 -17.42 1.02
N ASP A 177 14.25 -17.17 2.23
CA ASP A 177 14.69 -17.90 3.41
C ASP A 177 14.33 -19.38 3.31
N LYS A 178 15.09 -20.22 3.99
CA LYS A 178 14.65 -21.60 4.26
C LYS A 178 13.36 -21.59 5.11
N PRO A 179 12.68 -22.74 5.26
CA PRO A 179 11.58 -22.85 6.24
C PRO A 179 12.02 -22.31 7.59
N TRP A 180 11.14 -21.54 8.22
CA TRP A 180 11.43 -20.94 9.50
C TRP A 180 11.58 -22.03 10.59
N GLU A 181 12.50 -21.80 11.50
CA GLU A 181 12.84 -22.78 12.54
C GLU A 181 11.70 -22.93 13.55
N GLU A 182 11.33 -24.16 13.82
CA GLU A 182 10.25 -24.49 14.78
C GLU A 182 10.51 -23.91 16.18
N ALA A 183 11.77 -23.91 16.63
CA ALA A 183 12.16 -23.34 17.92
C ALA A 183 11.89 -21.84 18.00
N ALA A 184 12.19 -21.09 16.93
CA ALA A 184 11.90 -19.66 16.83
C ALA A 184 10.38 -19.41 16.86
N MET A 185 9.61 -20.20 16.13
CA MET A 185 8.16 -20.08 16.09
C MET A 185 7.48 -20.42 17.42
N LYS A 186 7.98 -21.45 18.14
CA LYS A 186 7.55 -21.78 19.50
C LYS A 186 7.83 -20.63 20.48
N LEU A 187 8.99 -19.97 20.36
CA LEU A 187 9.32 -18.80 21.18
C LEU A 187 8.31 -17.67 20.94
N ILE A 188 8.05 -17.34 19.66
CA ILE A 188 7.12 -16.27 19.27
C ILE A 188 5.71 -16.57 19.81
N LYS A 189 5.19 -17.76 19.57
CA LYS A 189 3.83 -18.15 20.02
C LYS A 189 3.71 -18.13 21.55
N LYS A 190 4.76 -18.55 22.27
CA LYS A 190 4.77 -18.60 23.74
C LYS A 190 4.97 -17.24 24.40
N ALA A 191 5.55 -16.28 23.68
CA ALA A 191 5.82 -14.95 24.22
C ALA A 191 4.56 -14.14 24.49
N GLU A 192 3.48 -14.38 23.72
CA GLU A 192 2.20 -13.67 23.82
C GLU A 192 2.37 -12.14 23.81
N VAL A 193 3.15 -11.64 22.87
CA VAL A 193 3.38 -10.22 22.63
C VAL A 193 3.13 -9.88 21.15
N PRO A 194 2.86 -8.60 20.80
CA PRO A 194 2.70 -8.21 19.39
C PRO A 194 3.90 -8.61 18.54
N VAL A 195 3.65 -9.06 17.30
CA VAL A 195 4.68 -9.44 16.34
C VAL A 195 4.69 -8.44 15.18
N ILE A 196 5.86 -7.92 14.85
CA ILE A 196 6.03 -6.89 13.81
C ILE A 196 6.88 -7.45 12.68
N PRO A 197 6.31 -7.69 11.48
CA PRO A 197 7.07 -8.10 10.31
C PRO A 197 8.00 -6.99 9.81
N VAL A 198 9.25 -7.34 9.50
CA VAL A 198 10.23 -6.43 8.88
C VAL A 198 10.79 -7.11 7.64
N TYR A 199 10.88 -6.39 6.54
CA TYR A 199 11.39 -6.94 5.29
C TYR A 199 12.55 -6.10 4.74
N PHE A 200 13.69 -6.76 4.50
CA PHE A 200 14.86 -6.18 3.87
C PHE A 200 14.86 -6.52 2.37
N HIS A 201 14.69 -5.50 1.53
CA HIS A 201 14.73 -5.67 0.07
C HIS A 201 16.18 -5.59 -0.43
N ALA A 202 16.90 -6.68 -0.29
CA ALA A 202 18.31 -6.78 -0.65
C ALA A 202 18.67 -8.17 -1.18
N LYS A 203 19.85 -8.28 -1.80
CA LYS A 203 20.38 -9.54 -2.34
C LYS A 203 21.90 -9.56 -2.24
N ASN A 204 22.45 -10.72 -1.94
CA ASN A 204 23.88 -10.99 -2.03
C ASN A 204 24.37 -11.07 -3.48
N SER A 205 25.67 -11.28 -3.69
CA SER A 205 26.24 -11.39 -5.03
C SER A 205 25.79 -12.66 -5.77
N ARG A 206 25.80 -12.63 -7.09
CA ARG A 206 25.53 -13.81 -7.91
C ARG A 206 26.50 -14.97 -7.60
N LEU A 207 27.76 -14.65 -7.22
CA LEU A 207 28.75 -15.65 -6.83
C LEU A 207 28.34 -16.34 -5.52
N PHE A 208 27.85 -15.59 -4.53
CA PHE A 208 27.34 -16.16 -3.28
C PHE A 208 26.28 -17.23 -3.56
N TYR A 209 25.30 -16.92 -4.37
CA TYR A 209 24.22 -17.85 -4.70
C TYR A 209 24.66 -19.04 -5.55
N ARG A 210 25.69 -18.89 -6.41
CA ARG A 210 26.29 -20.02 -7.14
C ARG A 210 26.99 -20.98 -6.17
N LEU A 211 27.76 -20.45 -5.23
CA LEU A 211 28.43 -21.27 -4.21
C LEU A 211 27.42 -21.97 -3.28
N ALA A 212 26.34 -21.28 -2.94
CA ALA A 212 25.24 -21.85 -2.14
C ALA A 212 24.58 -23.06 -2.82
N LYS A 213 24.53 -23.11 -4.16
CA LYS A 213 24.04 -24.28 -4.91
C LYS A 213 25.02 -25.48 -4.86
N MET A 214 26.29 -25.20 -4.65
CA MET A 214 27.32 -26.25 -4.67
C MET A 214 27.51 -26.88 -3.28
N ASN A 215 27.62 -26.05 -2.25
CA ASN A 215 27.87 -26.51 -0.88
C ASN A 215 27.60 -25.41 0.16
N ASP A 216 26.95 -25.77 1.25
CA ASP A 216 26.61 -24.86 2.35
C ASP A 216 27.85 -24.32 3.07
N THR A 217 28.93 -25.11 3.20
CA THR A 217 30.20 -24.67 3.79
C THR A 217 30.84 -23.56 2.97
N LEU A 218 30.83 -23.67 1.63
CA LEU A 218 31.36 -22.64 0.73
C LEU A 218 30.52 -21.36 0.79
N ARG A 219 29.20 -21.48 0.90
CA ARG A 219 28.28 -20.39 1.12
C ARG A 219 28.63 -19.63 2.41
N THR A 220 28.73 -20.38 3.52
CA THR A 220 29.02 -19.81 4.85
C THR A 220 30.40 -19.12 4.85
N ALA A 221 31.40 -19.73 4.25
CA ALA A 221 32.74 -19.14 4.11
C ALA A 221 32.75 -17.85 3.30
N LYS A 222 31.82 -17.69 2.35
CA LYS A 222 31.71 -16.50 1.50
C LYS A 222 31.01 -15.33 2.21
N LEU A 223 30.18 -15.56 3.23
CA LEU A 223 29.40 -14.52 3.94
C LEU A 223 30.23 -13.31 4.42
N PRO A 224 31.40 -13.48 5.05
CA PRO A 224 32.19 -12.34 5.48
C PRO A 224 32.56 -11.38 4.34
N SER A 225 32.86 -11.92 3.16
CA SER A 225 33.20 -11.10 1.99
C SER A 225 31.97 -10.45 1.33
N GLU A 226 30.76 -10.98 1.55
CA GLU A 226 29.52 -10.37 1.07
C GLU A 226 29.24 -9.02 1.74
N LEU A 227 29.63 -8.83 3.01
CA LEU A 227 29.56 -7.54 3.69
C LEU A 227 30.21 -6.42 2.85
N LEU A 228 31.36 -6.72 2.23
CA LEU A 228 32.10 -5.77 1.39
C LEU A 228 31.48 -5.58 -0.01
N THR A 229 30.60 -6.47 -0.45
CA THR A 229 29.91 -6.35 -1.76
C THR A 229 28.71 -5.43 -1.68
N GLN A 230 28.23 -5.09 -0.48
CA GLN A 230 27.11 -4.17 -0.27
C GLN A 230 27.54 -2.68 -0.27
N LYS A 231 28.82 -2.40 -0.43
CA LYS A 231 29.34 -1.03 -0.47
C LYS A 231 28.61 -0.14 -1.49
N ASN A 232 28.27 1.09 -1.09
CA ASN A 232 27.55 2.10 -1.89
C ASN A 232 26.11 1.68 -2.26
N ARG A 233 25.46 0.82 -1.49
CA ARG A 233 24.08 0.43 -1.75
C ARG A 233 23.09 1.15 -0.84
N VAL A 234 21.90 1.37 -1.39
CA VAL A 234 20.71 1.76 -0.64
C VAL A 234 19.85 0.50 -0.44
N ILE A 235 19.62 0.14 0.81
CA ILE A 235 18.79 -1.00 1.20
C ILE A 235 17.41 -0.47 1.59
N LYS A 236 16.37 -0.94 0.91
CA LYS A 236 15.01 -0.57 1.25
C LYS A 236 14.48 -1.52 2.33
N VAL A 237 13.93 -0.94 3.39
CA VAL A 237 13.35 -1.68 4.51
C VAL A 237 11.87 -1.34 4.62
N ARG A 238 11.03 -2.34 4.90
CA ARG A 238 9.61 -2.18 5.19
C ARG A 238 9.32 -2.72 6.58
N ILE A 239 8.42 -2.05 7.28
CA ILE A 239 7.91 -2.48 8.59
C ILE A 239 6.40 -2.65 8.47
N GLY A 240 5.92 -3.86 8.72
CA GLY A 240 4.49 -4.19 8.72
C GLY A 240 3.77 -3.68 9.97
N ARG A 241 2.46 -3.81 9.99
CA ARG A 241 1.66 -3.52 11.18
C ARG A 241 1.91 -4.55 12.28
N PRO A 242 1.85 -4.14 13.56
CA PRO A 242 1.87 -5.08 14.66
C PRO A 242 0.72 -6.08 14.58
N ILE A 243 1.04 -7.36 14.59
CA ILE A 243 0.09 -8.46 14.65
C ILE A 243 -0.25 -8.70 16.12
N SER A 244 -1.49 -8.46 16.50
CA SER A 244 -1.92 -8.55 17.90
C SER A 244 -1.89 -9.99 18.41
N VAL A 245 -1.89 -10.15 19.72
CA VAL A 245 -1.94 -11.47 20.38
C VAL A 245 -3.26 -12.18 20.06
N GLU A 246 -4.36 -11.43 19.96
CA GLU A 246 -5.67 -11.96 19.58
C GLU A 246 -5.60 -12.61 18.18
N THR A 247 -5.06 -11.92 17.20
CA THR A 247 -4.86 -12.47 15.84
C THR A 247 -3.96 -13.71 15.85
N GLN A 248 -2.90 -13.71 16.66
CA GLN A 248 -2.01 -14.88 16.78
C GLN A 248 -2.72 -16.11 17.35
N ARG A 249 -3.70 -15.93 18.21
CA ARG A 249 -4.49 -17.02 18.84
C ARG A 249 -5.50 -17.66 17.89
N GLU A 250 -5.84 -17.01 16.77
CA GLU A 250 -6.72 -17.58 15.73
C GLU A 250 -6.11 -18.83 15.07
N PHE A 251 -4.78 -18.99 15.14
CA PHE A 251 -4.06 -20.11 14.52
C PHE A 251 -3.89 -21.28 15.51
N GLU A 252 -4.58 -22.38 15.26
CA GLU A 252 -4.53 -23.58 16.13
C GLU A 252 -3.17 -24.27 16.06
N THR A 253 -2.62 -24.44 14.87
CA THR A 253 -1.35 -25.15 14.65
C THR A 253 -0.16 -24.21 14.52
N LEU A 254 1.05 -24.70 14.88
CA LEU A 254 2.28 -23.95 14.70
C LEU A 254 2.63 -23.76 13.22
N GLU A 255 2.21 -24.70 12.37
CA GLU A 255 2.46 -24.68 10.93
C GLU A 255 1.69 -23.54 10.27
N THR A 256 0.36 -23.46 10.45
CA THR A 256 -0.48 -22.39 9.93
C THR A 256 -0.05 -21.03 10.45
N PHE A 257 0.30 -20.93 11.72
CA PHE A 257 0.85 -19.71 12.30
C PHE A 257 2.17 -19.29 11.65
N THR A 258 3.06 -20.25 11.39
CA THR A 258 4.35 -19.98 10.71
C THR A 258 4.13 -19.50 9.28
N GLU A 259 3.25 -20.15 8.53
CA GLU A 259 2.91 -19.73 7.19
C GLU A 259 2.33 -18.32 7.14
N PHE A 260 1.41 -18.01 8.04
CA PHE A 260 0.81 -16.68 8.17
C PHE A 260 1.87 -15.61 8.40
N LEU A 261 2.71 -15.74 9.41
CA LEU A 261 3.74 -14.75 9.72
C LEU A 261 4.76 -14.60 8.60
N ARG A 262 5.14 -15.71 7.95
CA ARG A 262 6.04 -15.70 6.82
C ARG A 262 5.43 -14.99 5.62
N LYS A 263 4.18 -15.27 5.27
CA LYS A 263 3.46 -14.59 4.19
C LYS A 263 3.34 -13.09 4.47
N LYS A 264 2.93 -12.68 5.68
CA LYS A 264 2.89 -11.27 6.10
C LYS A 264 4.23 -10.56 5.90
N THR A 265 5.33 -11.21 6.27
CA THR A 265 6.68 -10.64 6.09
C THR A 265 7.03 -10.47 4.60
N TYR A 266 6.78 -11.49 3.79
CA TYR A 266 7.16 -11.46 2.36
C TYR A 266 6.25 -10.59 1.50
N MET A 267 5.00 -10.37 1.86
CA MET A 267 4.10 -9.42 1.17
C MET A 267 4.64 -7.99 1.18
N LEU A 268 5.42 -7.60 2.18
CA LEU A 268 6.08 -6.30 2.25
C LEU A 268 7.11 -6.07 1.11
N ALA A 269 7.53 -7.14 0.40
CA ALA A 269 8.42 -7.05 -0.76
C ALA A 269 7.74 -6.52 -2.02
N ASN A 270 6.44 -6.77 -2.15
CA ASN A 270 5.72 -6.66 -3.43
C ASN A 270 5.77 -5.28 -4.09
N PRO A 271 5.70 -4.14 -3.37
CA PRO A 271 5.83 -2.82 -3.98
C PRO A 271 7.19 -2.56 -4.64
N TYR A 272 8.22 -3.33 -4.26
CA TYR A 272 9.59 -3.20 -4.77
C TYR A 272 9.97 -4.26 -5.80
N GLU A 273 9.11 -5.25 -6.07
CA GLU A 273 9.36 -6.22 -7.14
C GLU A 273 9.35 -5.47 -8.48
N LYS A 274 10.50 -5.43 -9.15
CA LYS A 274 10.64 -4.77 -10.45
C LYS A 274 9.77 -5.47 -11.47
N GLU A 275 8.93 -4.72 -12.17
CA GLU A 275 8.43 -5.14 -13.47
C GLU A 275 9.62 -5.50 -14.37
N SER A 276 9.47 -6.58 -15.13
CA SER A 276 10.45 -6.98 -16.15
C SER A 276 10.82 -5.78 -17.02
N LEU A 277 12.11 -5.52 -17.21
CA LEU A 277 12.64 -4.42 -18.03
C LEU A 277 12.07 -4.40 -19.47
N LEU A 278 11.50 -5.52 -19.93
CA LEU A 278 10.86 -5.65 -21.25
C LEU A 278 9.51 -4.89 -21.36
N THR A 279 8.91 -4.50 -20.24
CA THR A 279 7.67 -3.68 -20.23
C THR A 279 7.92 -2.17 -20.18
N LYS A 280 9.17 -1.74 -20.00
CA LYS A 280 9.58 -0.33 -19.94
C LYS A 280 10.21 0.19 -21.21
N VAL A 281 9.80 -0.25 -22.38
CA VAL A 281 10.04 0.52 -23.59
C VAL A 281 9.03 1.66 -23.54
N PRO A 282 9.46 2.94 -23.32
CA PRO A 282 8.53 4.05 -23.37
C PRO A 282 8.00 4.10 -24.79
N THR A 283 6.72 3.82 -24.96
CA THR A 283 6.04 3.88 -26.27
C THR A 283 5.88 5.32 -26.77
N SER A 284 6.35 6.31 -26.01
CA SER A 284 6.52 7.68 -26.50
C SER A 284 7.63 8.39 -25.75
N LEU A 285 8.55 9.00 -26.47
CA LEU A 285 9.52 10.02 -26.01
C LEU A 285 8.81 11.37 -25.66
N LYS A 286 7.59 11.33 -25.15
CA LYS A 286 6.94 12.56 -24.68
C LYS A 286 7.56 12.92 -23.32
N LEU A 287 8.27 14.03 -23.31
CA LEU A 287 8.72 14.69 -22.07
C LEU A 287 7.55 14.83 -21.10
N PRO A 288 7.78 14.69 -19.78
CA PRO A 288 6.74 14.94 -18.79
C PRO A 288 6.14 16.32 -19.05
N LYS A 289 4.81 16.40 -19.18
CA LYS A 289 4.12 17.67 -19.35
C LYS A 289 4.35 18.50 -18.10
N VAL A 290 5.00 19.66 -18.24
CA VAL A 290 5.12 20.62 -17.15
C VAL A 290 3.70 21.12 -16.82
N PRO A 291 3.25 21.01 -15.54
CA PRO A 291 1.92 21.46 -15.16
C PRO A 291 1.74 22.95 -15.45
N LYS A 292 0.68 23.32 -16.14
CA LYS A 292 0.33 24.73 -16.32
C LYS A 292 -0.04 25.36 -14.97
N LYS A 293 0.20 26.67 -14.84
CA LYS A 293 -0.27 27.42 -13.68
C LYS A 293 -1.80 27.37 -13.65
N ILE A 294 -2.34 27.02 -12.49
CA ILE A 294 -3.80 26.99 -12.27
C ILE A 294 -4.34 28.42 -12.31
N ILE A 295 -5.53 28.61 -12.86
CA ILE A 295 -6.22 29.90 -12.92
C ILE A 295 -6.47 30.47 -11.50
N THR A 296 -6.70 31.78 -11.41
CA THR A 296 -7.09 32.43 -10.15
C THR A 296 -8.49 31.98 -9.72
N PRO A 297 -8.79 31.96 -8.42
CA PRO A 297 -10.14 31.73 -7.92
C PRO A 297 -11.15 32.68 -8.55
N VAL A 298 -12.36 32.20 -8.77
CA VAL A 298 -13.50 33.03 -9.18
C VAL A 298 -13.97 33.85 -7.97
N GLU A 299 -14.34 35.12 -8.21
CA GLU A 299 -14.85 36.00 -7.16
C GLU A 299 -16.13 35.40 -6.54
N PRO A 300 -16.21 35.29 -5.20
CA PRO A 300 -17.37 34.70 -4.50
C PRO A 300 -18.71 35.35 -4.84
N GLU A 301 -18.73 36.66 -5.10
CA GLU A 301 -19.92 37.43 -5.42
C GLU A 301 -20.54 37.00 -6.76
N LEU A 302 -19.71 36.66 -7.76
CA LEU A 302 -20.18 36.18 -9.06
C LEU A 302 -20.85 34.82 -8.92
N MET A 303 -20.26 33.92 -8.12
CA MET A 303 -20.85 32.62 -7.83
C MET A 303 -22.14 32.75 -7.01
N ASP A 304 -22.14 33.59 -5.97
CA ASP A 304 -23.32 33.82 -5.12
C ASP A 304 -24.52 34.36 -5.93
N ALA A 305 -24.27 35.23 -6.90
CA ALA A 305 -25.32 35.70 -7.83
C ALA A 305 -25.92 34.55 -8.67
N GLU A 306 -25.11 33.60 -9.14
CA GLU A 306 -25.60 32.39 -9.83
C GLU A 306 -26.38 31.48 -8.85
N ILE A 307 -25.89 31.29 -7.63
CA ILE A 307 -26.56 30.51 -6.58
C ILE A 307 -27.95 31.10 -6.24
N CYS A 308 -28.09 32.43 -6.15
CA CYS A 308 -29.37 33.06 -5.94
C CYS A 308 -30.38 32.73 -7.05
N LYS A 309 -29.96 32.79 -8.32
CA LYS A 309 -30.82 32.40 -9.45
C LYS A 309 -31.19 30.92 -9.43
N LEU A 310 -30.23 30.03 -9.06
CA LEU A 310 -30.50 28.60 -8.96
C LEU A 310 -31.52 28.24 -7.89
N ARG A 311 -31.61 29.05 -6.82
CA ARG A 311 -32.66 28.90 -5.79
C ARG A 311 -34.05 29.27 -6.34
N GLU A 312 -34.12 30.29 -7.18
CA GLU A 312 -35.35 30.71 -7.85
C GLU A 312 -35.79 29.72 -8.93
N ASP A 313 -34.82 29.13 -9.67
CA ASP A 313 -35.04 28.19 -10.75
C ASP A 313 -35.27 26.73 -10.29
N ASP A 314 -35.50 26.49 -9.02
CA ASP A 314 -35.71 25.14 -8.42
C ASP A 314 -34.57 24.13 -8.71
N CYS A 315 -33.35 24.62 -8.90
CA CYS A 315 -32.17 23.78 -9.13
C CYS A 315 -31.56 23.21 -7.82
N ARG A 316 -32.05 23.66 -6.67
CA ARG A 316 -31.61 23.14 -5.36
C ARG A 316 -32.23 21.77 -5.11
N LEU A 317 -31.37 20.77 -4.81
CA LEU A 317 -31.80 19.42 -4.46
C LEU A 317 -32.13 19.30 -2.96
N LEU A 318 -31.30 19.89 -2.12
CA LEU A 318 -31.48 19.83 -0.66
C LEU A 318 -30.73 20.99 0.04
N LYS A 319 -31.15 21.24 1.28
CA LYS A 319 -30.48 22.19 2.20
C LYS A 319 -30.28 21.53 3.57
N SER A 320 -29.11 21.70 4.15
CA SER A 320 -28.79 21.21 5.50
C SER A 320 -27.90 22.24 6.21
N LYS A 321 -28.48 23.00 7.17
CA LYS A 321 -27.80 24.13 7.83
C LYS A 321 -27.26 25.12 6.80
N ASP A 322 -25.95 25.39 6.82
CA ASP A 322 -25.26 26.29 5.89
C ASP A 322 -24.93 25.66 4.54
N TYR A 323 -25.19 24.36 4.37
CA TYR A 323 -24.90 23.64 3.12
C TYR A 323 -26.12 23.53 2.23
N GLU A 324 -25.93 23.76 0.93
CA GLU A 324 -26.93 23.51 -0.11
C GLU A 324 -26.33 22.67 -1.24
N VAL A 325 -27.09 21.70 -1.74
CA VAL A 325 -26.71 20.91 -2.92
C VAL A 325 -27.57 21.34 -4.10
N PHE A 326 -26.92 21.67 -5.19
CA PHE A 326 -27.57 22.06 -6.44
C PHE A 326 -27.27 21.06 -7.55
N LEU A 327 -28.20 20.94 -8.51
CA LEU A 327 -27.99 20.27 -9.78
C LEU A 327 -28.38 21.27 -10.88
N ALA A 328 -27.42 21.65 -11.71
CA ALA A 328 -27.64 22.65 -12.72
C ALA A 328 -26.96 22.31 -14.05
N PRO A 329 -27.60 22.63 -15.21
CA PRO A 329 -26.93 22.56 -16.51
C PRO A 329 -25.84 23.63 -16.60
N SER A 330 -24.76 23.34 -17.33
CA SER A 330 -23.57 24.18 -17.47
C SER A 330 -23.86 25.63 -17.87
N GLY A 331 -24.83 25.84 -18.75
CA GLY A 331 -25.19 27.19 -19.25
C GLY A 331 -25.77 28.13 -18.19
N ARG A 332 -26.21 27.62 -17.02
CA ARG A 332 -26.75 28.43 -15.92
C ARG A 332 -25.70 28.80 -14.86
N ILE A 333 -24.50 28.22 -14.95
CA ILE A 333 -23.48 28.30 -13.91
C ILE A 333 -22.07 28.60 -14.47
N PRO A 334 -21.88 29.55 -15.39
CA PRO A 334 -20.58 29.76 -16.02
C PRO A 334 -19.45 30.06 -15.03
N HIS A 335 -19.67 30.86 -13.99
CA HIS A 335 -18.68 31.18 -12.97
C HIS A 335 -18.46 30.01 -12.00
N VAL A 336 -19.54 29.40 -11.51
CA VAL A 336 -19.50 28.20 -10.65
C VAL A 336 -18.80 27.06 -11.41
N LEU A 337 -19.05 26.85 -12.70
CA LEU A 337 -18.42 25.81 -13.51
C LEU A 337 -16.91 26.06 -13.67
N GLN A 338 -16.50 27.32 -13.88
CA GLN A 338 -15.09 27.68 -13.95
C GLN A 338 -14.37 27.38 -12.63
N GLU A 339 -14.99 27.69 -11.50
CA GLU A 339 -14.45 27.39 -10.18
C GLU A 339 -14.43 25.87 -9.90
N ILE A 340 -15.48 25.13 -10.29
CA ILE A 340 -15.49 23.66 -10.24
C ILE A 340 -14.28 23.11 -11.00
N GLY A 341 -14.04 23.55 -12.24
CA GLY A 341 -12.89 23.10 -13.02
C GLY A 341 -11.54 23.42 -12.38
N ARG A 342 -11.42 24.60 -11.75
CA ARG A 342 -10.22 24.99 -11.00
C ARG A 342 -9.99 24.09 -9.79
N LEU A 343 -11.01 23.86 -8.99
CA LEU A 343 -10.93 23.02 -7.77
C LEU A 343 -10.71 21.55 -8.11
N ARG A 344 -11.28 21.05 -9.20
CA ARG A 344 -11.03 19.70 -9.75
C ARG A 344 -9.55 19.52 -10.06
N GLU A 345 -8.93 20.46 -10.80
CA GLU A 345 -7.53 20.36 -11.16
C GLU A 345 -6.62 20.39 -9.93
N ILE A 346 -6.90 21.23 -8.93
CA ILE A 346 -6.16 21.28 -7.67
C ILE A 346 -6.25 19.92 -6.97
N THR A 347 -7.47 19.44 -6.73
CA THR A 347 -7.73 18.22 -5.96
C THR A 347 -7.14 16.98 -6.64
N PHE A 348 -7.29 16.86 -7.96
CA PHE A 348 -6.77 15.71 -8.71
C PHE A 348 -5.25 15.73 -8.84
N ARG A 349 -4.59 16.91 -8.93
CA ARG A 349 -3.12 16.97 -8.85
C ARG A 349 -2.57 16.47 -7.53
N GLU A 350 -3.23 16.76 -6.41
CA GLU A 350 -2.78 16.31 -5.08
C GLU A 350 -2.73 14.77 -4.98
N VAL A 351 -3.64 14.07 -5.66
CA VAL A 351 -3.66 12.59 -5.70
C VAL A 351 -2.96 12.01 -6.94
N GLY A 352 -2.28 12.84 -7.72
CA GLY A 352 -1.53 12.40 -8.90
C GLY A 352 -2.38 12.08 -10.12
N GLU A 353 -3.63 12.54 -10.17
CA GLU A 353 -4.61 12.32 -11.25
C GLU A 353 -4.96 13.60 -12.02
N GLY A 354 -4.24 14.71 -11.84
CA GLY A 354 -4.50 15.96 -12.51
C GLY A 354 -4.25 15.92 -14.03
N THR A 355 -5.00 16.72 -14.79
CA THR A 355 -4.82 16.88 -16.25
C THR A 355 -3.57 17.66 -16.60
N ASN A 356 -2.94 18.34 -15.62
CA ASN A 356 -1.84 19.28 -15.78
C ASN A 356 -2.19 20.52 -16.64
N GLN A 357 -3.49 20.81 -16.81
CA GLN A 357 -3.98 22.02 -17.45
C GLN A 357 -4.21 23.14 -16.43
N ALA A 358 -4.50 24.35 -16.90
CA ALA A 358 -4.81 25.48 -16.02
C ALA A 358 -6.17 25.32 -15.32
N VAL A 359 -7.06 24.50 -15.88
CA VAL A 359 -8.40 24.18 -15.40
C VAL A 359 -8.80 22.81 -15.97
N ASP A 360 -9.47 21.97 -15.19
CA ASP A 360 -10.02 20.68 -15.64
C ASP A 360 -11.46 20.86 -16.12
N LEU A 361 -11.58 21.31 -17.35
CA LEU A 361 -12.84 21.36 -18.10
C LEU A 361 -12.62 20.75 -19.47
N ASP A 362 -13.57 19.97 -19.94
CA ASP A 362 -13.58 19.34 -21.25
C ASP A 362 -14.91 19.60 -21.99
N HIS A 363 -15.05 19.07 -23.22
CA HIS A 363 -16.25 19.30 -24.00
C HIS A 363 -17.51 18.67 -23.39
N PHE A 364 -17.39 17.61 -22.59
CA PHE A 364 -18.50 17.01 -21.88
C PHE A 364 -19.10 17.97 -20.83
N ASP A 365 -18.26 18.83 -20.24
CA ASP A 365 -18.73 19.83 -19.26
C ASP A 365 -19.72 20.84 -19.88
N THR A 366 -19.80 20.96 -21.20
CA THR A 366 -20.69 21.91 -21.88
C THR A 366 -22.15 21.47 -21.93
N TYR A 367 -22.44 20.17 -21.83
CA TYR A 367 -23.81 19.63 -21.91
C TYR A 367 -24.18 18.67 -20.78
N TYR A 368 -23.23 18.29 -19.89
CA TYR A 368 -23.56 17.60 -18.67
C TYR A 368 -24.13 18.56 -17.63
N HIS A 369 -24.90 18.01 -16.72
CA HIS A 369 -25.28 18.72 -15.49
C HIS A 369 -24.13 18.64 -14.48
N HIS A 370 -24.09 19.64 -13.59
CA HIS A 370 -23.13 19.69 -12.49
C HIS A 370 -23.88 19.68 -11.17
N MET A 371 -23.66 18.64 -10.37
CA MET A 371 -24.13 18.60 -8.99
C MET A 371 -23.01 19.10 -8.09
N PHE A 372 -23.27 20.08 -7.25
CA PHE A 372 -22.25 20.65 -6.37
C PHE A 372 -22.80 21.02 -5.00
N LEU A 373 -21.92 20.93 -4.00
CA LEU A 373 -22.17 21.33 -2.62
C LEU A 373 -21.62 22.73 -2.39
N TRP A 374 -22.51 23.65 -2.01
CA TRP A 374 -22.20 25.03 -1.68
C TRP A 374 -22.24 25.25 -0.17
N ASP A 375 -21.23 25.94 0.38
CA ASP A 375 -21.21 26.43 1.75
C ASP A 375 -21.60 27.91 1.78
N ASN A 376 -22.77 28.20 2.35
CA ASN A 376 -23.32 29.57 2.44
C ASN A 376 -22.53 30.48 3.37
N ALA A 377 -21.93 29.91 4.43
CA ALA A 377 -21.18 30.71 5.40
C ALA A 377 -19.85 31.18 4.80
N GLU A 378 -19.16 30.25 4.10
CA GLU A 378 -17.85 30.51 3.49
C GLU A 378 -17.96 31.02 2.05
N LYS A 379 -19.16 31.04 1.46
CA LYS A 379 -19.44 31.39 0.05
C LYS A 379 -18.51 30.70 -0.93
N ARG A 380 -18.43 29.37 -0.82
CA ARG A 380 -17.52 28.57 -1.63
C ARG A 380 -18.08 27.18 -2.00
N ILE A 381 -17.53 26.61 -3.07
CA ILE A 381 -17.80 25.24 -3.48
C ILE A 381 -16.98 24.28 -2.61
N VAL A 382 -17.64 23.30 -2.02
CA VAL A 382 -17.02 22.28 -1.15
C VAL A 382 -16.65 21.01 -1.92
N GLY A 383 -17.46 20.67 -2.90
CA GLY A 383 -17.25 19.47 -3.74
C GLY A 383 -18.31 19.39 -4.83
N ALA A 384 -18.07 18.55 -5.81
CA ALA A 384 -18.99 18.40 -6.93
C ALA A 384 -18.90 17.01 -7.59
N TYR A 385 -19.92 16.71 -8.41
CA TYR A 385 -19.98 15.63 -9.39
C TYR A 385 -20.40 16.19 -10.73
N ARG A 386 -19.84 15.64 -11.82
CA ARG A 386 -20.38 15.79 -13.16
C ARG A 386 -21.43 14.71 -13.38
N MET A 387 -22.65 15.09 -13.79
CA MET A 387 -23.82 14.23 -13.88
C MET A 387 -24.35 14.23 -15.32
N GLY A 388 -24.22 13.12 -16.02
CA GLY A 388 -24.73 12.98 -17.38
C GLY A 388 -26.11 12.27 -17.35
N LEU A 389 -27.17 12.97 -17.74
CA LEU A 389 -28.50 12.37 -17.88
C LEU A 389 -28.54 11.59 -19.19
N GLY A 390 -28.56 10.25 -19.08
CA GLY A 390 -28.42 9.36 -20.23
C GLY A 390 -29.51 9.51 -21.28
N SER A 391 -30.74 9.84 -20.90
CA SER A 391 -31.84 10.09 -21.81
C SER A 391 -31.56 11.31 -22.73
N GLU A 392 -31.04 12.40 -22.16
CA GLU A 392 -30.69 13.62 -22.90
C GLU A 392 -29.47 13.38 -23.79
N ILE A 393 -28.40 12.80 -23.21
CA ILE A 393 -27.14 12.55 -23.92
C ILE A 393 -27.37 11.58 -25.08
N PHE A 394 -28.04 10.47 -24.85
CA PHE A 394 -28.25 9.46 -25.88
C PHE A 394 -29.13 10.00 -27.02
N SER A 395 -30.14 10.82 -26.69
CA SER A 395 -31.01 11.47 -27.69
C SER A 395 -30.25 12.45 -28.57
N ALA A 396 -29.30 13.22 -27.98
CA ALA A 396 -28.59 14.27 -28.72
C ALA A 396 -27.34 13.77 -29.46
N TYR A 397 -26.61 12.82 -28.86
CA TYR A 397 -25.27 12.43 -29.32
C TYR A 397 -25.08 10.90 -29.47
N GLY A 398 -26.10 10.09 -29.16
CA GLY A 398 -25.97 8.64 -29.12
C GLY A 398 -24.99 8.18 -28.01
N ILE A 399 -24.40 6.99 -28.21
CA ILE A 399 -23.45 6.41 -27.25
C ILE A 399 -22.15 7.23 -27.15
N ASP A 400 -21.76 7.91 -28.21
CA ASP A 400 -20.52 8.70 -28.26
C ASP A 400 -20.59 10.00 -27.42
N GLY A 401 -21.77 10.38 -26.96
CA GLY A 401 -21.97 11.49 -26.03
C GLY A 401 -21.56 11.17 -24.58
N PHE A 402 -21.32 9.92 -24.25
CA PHE A 402 -20.91 9.52 -22.89
C PHE A 402 -19.39 9.61 -22.72
N TYR A 403 -18.92 10.24 -21.64
CA TYR A 403 -17.49 10.26 -21.29
C TYR A 403 -16.90 8.86 -21.14
N LEU A 404 -17.68 7.93 -20.59
CA LEU A 404 -17.25 6.54 -20.43
C LEU A 404 -16.90 5.87 -21.76
N GLN A 405 -17.45 6.32 -22.88
CA GLN A 405 -17.09 5.82 -24.21
C GLN A 405 -15.64 6.16 -24.60
N ASP A 406 -15.02 7.17 -23.99
CA ASP A 406 -13.59 7.46 -24.16
C ASP A 406 -12.68 6.39 -23.53
N LEU A 407 -13.16 5.70 -22.50
CA LEU A 407 -12.40 4.70 -21.74
C LEU A 407 -12.79 3.26 -22.10
N PHE A 408 -14.07 3.04 -22.42
CA PHE A 408 -14.65 1.73 -22.68
C PHE A 408 -15.40 1.74 -24.02
N ARG A 409 -15.56 0.58 -24.62
CA ARG A 409 -16.45 0.37 -25.75
C ARG A 409 -17.66 -0.41 -25.24
N PHE A 410 -18.85 0.14 -25.48
CA PHE A 410 -20.11 -0.49 -25.16
C PHE A 410 -20.71 -1.12 -26.42
N GLU A 411 -21.13 -2.38 -26.32
CA GLU A 411 -21.84 -3.05 -27.42
C GLU A 411 -23.33 -2.62 -27.43
N PRO A 412 -24.03 -2.71 -28.59
CA PRO A 412 -25.40 -2.20 -28.77
C PRO A 412 -26.42 -2.73 -27.75
N GLU A 413 -26.19 -3.92 -27.21
CA GLU A 413 -27.05 -4.55 -26.19
C GLU A 413 -27.19 -3.68 -24.92
N LEU A 414 -26.21 -2.83 -24.64
CA LEU A 414 -26.23 -1.93 -23.48
C LEU A 414 -26.73 -0.51 -23.79
N TYR A 415 -27.06 -0.17 -25.03
CA TYR A 415 -27.49 1.20 -25.39
C TYR A 415 -28.74 1.64 -24.64
N LYS A 416 -29.68 0.72 -24.43
CA LYS A 416 -30.86 0.99 -23.61
C LYS A 416 -30.47 1.26 -22.15
N MET A 417 -29.58 0.45 -21.58
CA MET A 417 -29.09 0.67 -20.21
C MET A 417 -28.38 2.04 -20.11
N MET A 418 -27.56 2.40 -21.09
CA MET A 418 -26.87 3.69 -21.11
C MET A 418 -27.85 4.87 -21.21
N SER A 419 -28.88 4.80 -22.05
CA SER A 419 -29.92 5.84 -22.13
C SER A 419 -30.78 5.96 -20.88
N GLU A 420 -30.93 4.87 -20.11
CA GLU A 420 -31.61 4.84 -18.81
C GLU A 420 -30.62 5.03 -17.62
N SER A 421 -29.39 5.47 -17.86
CA SER A 421 -28.38 5.67 -16.82
C SER A 421 -28.13 7.16 -16.52
N ILE A 422 -27.77 7.45 -15.27
CA ILE A 422 -27.12 8.70 -14.89
C ILE A 422 -25.62 8.42 -14.81
N GLU A 423 -24.82 9.01 -15.70
CA GLU A 423 -23.37 8.90 -15.66
C GLU A 423 -22.80 9.84 -14.61
N MET A 424 -22.05 9.29 -13.67
CA MET A 424 -21.39 10.05 -12.58
C MET A 424 -19.88 10.08 -12.81
N GLY A 425 -19.31 11.27 -12.82
CA GLY A 425 -17.87 11.45 -12.99
C GLY A 425 -17.32 12.68 -12.27
N ARG A 426 -16.01 12.84 -12.33
CA ARG A 426 -15.30 14.01 -11.81
C ARG A 426 -15.66 14.35 -10.35
N ALA A 427 -15.85 13.33 -9.51
CA ALA A 427 -16.17 13.48 -8.10
C ALA A 427 -14.98 14.07 -7.32
N PHE A 428 -15.18 15.15 -6.60
CA PHE A 428 -14.17 15.70 -5.70
C PHE A 428 -14.78 16.38 -4.48
N ILE A 429 -13.96 16.45 -3.41
CA ILE A 429 -14.16 17.31 -2.25
C ILE A 429 -12.84 18.02 -1.99
N ILE A 430 -12.89 19.34 -1.79
CA ILE A 430 -11.68 20.12 -1.52
C ILE A 430 -11.04 19.70 -0.19
N LYS A 431 -9.71 19.84 -0.09
CA LYS A 431 -8.87 19.30 0.98
C LYS A 431 -9.37 19.65 2.39
N GLU A 432 -9.77 20.90 2.61
CA GLU A 432 -10.20 21.42 3.90
C GLU A 432 -11.50 20.78 4.43
N TYR A 433 -12.20 20.06 3.55
CA TYR A 433 -13.47 19.38 3.86
C TYR A 433 -13.40 17.86 3.77
N GLN A 434 -12.30 17.28 3.30
CA GLN A 434 -12.17 15.81 3.12
C GLN A 434 -12.26 15.02 4.43
N GLN A 435 -11.82 15.62 5.55
CA GLN A 435 -11.89 14.98 6.87
C GLN A 435 -13.25 15.18 7.58
N LYS A 436 -14.14 15.99 7.00
CA LYS A 436 -15.48 16.22 7.55
C LYS A 436 -16.46 15.18 6.98
N PRO A 437 -17.30 14.52 7.79
CA PRO A 437 -18.21 13.46 7.31
C PRO A 437 -19.37 13.99 6.45
N MET A 438 -19.83 15.22 6.73
CA MET A 438 -21.03 15.82 6.12
C MET A 438 -20.92 16.02 4.60
N PRO A 439 -19.81 16.56 4.02
CA PRO A 439 -19.76 16.87 2.60
C PRO A 439 -20.04 15.67 1.70
N LEU A 440 -19.35 14.54 1.92
CA LEU A 440 -19.57 13.32 1.11
C LEU A 440 -20.99 12.76 1.32
N PHE A 441 -21.50 12.84 2.54
CA PHE A 441 -22.87 12.41 2.85
C PHE A 441 -23.91 13.25 2.09
N LEU A 442 -23.78 14.58 2.09
CA LEU A 442 -24.70 15.49 1.40
C LEU A 442 -24.63 15.34 -0.13
N LEU A 443 -23.44 15.18 -0.69
CA LEU A 443 -23.30 14.90 -2.12
C LEU A 443 -23.97 13.57 -2.49
N TRP A 444 -23.79 12.52 -1.67
CA TRP A 444 -24.47 11.24 -1.91
C TRP A 444 -25.99 11.37 -1.79
N LYS A 445 -26.47 12.12 -0.82
CA LYS A 445 -27.89 12.43 -0.68
C LYS A 445 -28.43 13.17 -1.91
N GLY A 446 -27.64 14.13 -2.45
CA GLY A 446 -27.96 14.82 -3.70
C GLY A 446 -28.06 13.86 -4.91
N ILE A 447 -27.20 12.81 -4.97
CA ILE A 447 -27.33 11.77 -6.03
C ILE A 447 -28.69 11.08 -5.92
N VAL A 448 -29.11 10.69 -4.71
CA VAL A 448 -30.44 10.03 -4.52
C VAL A 448 -31.57 11.00 -4.89
N HIS A 449 -31.51 12.28 -4.48
CA HIS A 449 -32.48 13.30 -4.93
C HIS A 449 -32.52 13.43 -6.46
N THR A 450 -31.37 13.34 -7.13
CA THR A 450 -31.32 13.37 -8.60
C THR A 450 -32.07 12.18 -9.19
N THR A 451 -31.94 10.96 -8.65
CA THR A 451 -32.70 9.79 -9.14
C THR A 451 -34.21 9.92 -8.92
N LEU A 452 -34.65 10.60 -7.86
CA LEU A 452 -36.07 10.88 -7.62
C LEU A 452 -36.62 11.96 -8.56
N ARG A 453 -35.79 12.94 -8.92
CA ARG A 453 -36.16 14.02 -9.86
C ARG A 453 -36.23 13.55 -11.32
N TYR A 454 -35.44 12.53 -11.69
CA TYR A 454 -35.36 11.94 -13.03
C TYR A 454 -35.64 10.43 -13.00
N PRO A 455 -36.91 10.04 -12.73
CA PRO A 455 -37.28 8.65 -12.44
C PRO A 455 -37.22 7.71 -13.67
N GLU A 456 -37.07 8.27 -14.89
CA GLU A 456 -36.85 7.51 -16.11
C GLU A 456 -35.49 6.80 -16.11
N HIS A 457 -34.52 7.27 -15.31
CA HIS A 457 -33.22 6.63 -15.18
C HIS A 457 -33.29 5.51 -14.12
N LYS A 458 -32.74 4.36 -14.46
CA LYS A 458 -32.76 3.15 -13.62
C LYS A 458 -31.41 2.76 -13.08
N TYR A 459 -30.34 3.38 -13.61
CA TYR A 459 -28.96 3.04 -13.28
C TYR A 459 -28.14 4.29 -12.96
N LEU A 460 -27.25 4.14 -11.99
CA LEU A 460 -26.12 5.04 -11.79
C LEU A 460 -24.87 4.34 -12.34
N ILE A 461 -24.09 4.97 -13.20
CA ILE A 461 -22.91 4.37 -13.81
C ILE A 461 -21.73 5.35 -13.75
N GLY A 462 -20.52 4.86 -13.50
CA GLY A 462 -19.35 5.74 -13.43
C GLY A 462 -18.04 4.99 -13.26
N GLY A 463 -16.95 5.67 -13.59
CA GLY A 463 -15.60 5.21 -13.31
C GLY A 463 -15.13 5.61 -11.91
N VAL A 464 -14.45 4.71 -11.22
CA VAL A 464 -13.74 5.02 -9.98
C VAL A 464 -12.26 4.72 -10.18
N SER A 465 -11.42 5.75 -9.99
CA SER A 465 -9.99 5.65 -10.25
C SER A 465 -9.23 5.02 -9.08
N ILE A 466 -8.29 4.16 -9.42
CA ILE A 466 -7.22 3.69 -8.55
C ILE A 466 -5.94 4.42 -9.00
N SER A 467 -5.46 5.32 -8.18
CA SER A 467 -4.32 6.19 -8.49
C SER A 467 -3.06 5.40 -8.87
N ASN A 468 -2.26 5.98 -9.75
CA ASN A 468 -0.95 5.43 -10.11
C ASN A 468 0.10 5.53 -8.98
N GLN A 469 -0.24 6.14 -7.85
CA GLN A 469 0.58 6.10 -6.63
C GLN A 469 0.64 4.69 -6.04
N PHE A 470 -0.42 3.87 -6.23
CA PHE A 470 -0.41 2.47 -5.83
C PHE A 470 0.54 1.65 -6.69
N SER A 471 1.21 0.69 -6.06
CA SER A 471 2.00 -0.33 -6.77
C SER A 471 1.12 -1.14 -7.72
N ASN A 472 1.72 -1.71 -8.77
CA ASN A 472 0.97 -2.60 -9.67
C ASN A 472 0.49 -3.86 -8.95
N PHE A 473 1.17 -4.28 -7.90
CA PHE A 473 0.75 -5.37 -7.04
C PHE A 473 -0.57 -5.03 -6.33
N SER A 474 -0.65 -3.91 -5.64
CA SER A 474 -1.88 -3.49 -4.96
C SER A 474 -3.02 -3.19 -5.92
N LYS A 475 -2.74 -2.57 -7.09
CA LYS A 475 -3.75 -2.43 -8.15
C LYS A 475 -4.28 -3.79 -8.61
N SER A 476 -3.41 -4.78 -8.79
CA SER A 476 -3.81 -6.14 -9.15
C SER A 476 -4.65 -6.81 -8.07
N LEU A 477 -4.27 -6.67 -6.78
CA LEU A 477 -5.06 -7.18 -5.65
C LEU A 477 -6.45 -6.54 -5.59
N MET A 478 -6.54 -5.21 -5.73
CA MET A 478 -7.81 -4.49 -5.73
C MET A 478 -8.73 -4.98 -6.86
N ILE A 479 -8.20 -5.14 -8.06
CA ILE A 479 -8.95 -5.61 -9.23
C ILE A 479 -9.46 -7.04 -9.00
N GLU A 480 -8.60 -7.95 -8.55
CA GLU A 480 -9.00 -9.35 -8.30
C GLU A 480 -10.01 -9.45 -7.16
N PHE A 481 -9.81 -8.70 -6.07
CA PHE A 481 -10.78 -8.65 -4.97
C PHE A 481 -12.14 -8.16 -5.44
N MET A 482 -12.19 -7.08 -6.24
CA MET A 482 -13.42 -6.56 -6.79
C MET A 482 -14.06 -7.53 -7.79
N LYS A 483 -13.28 -8.18 -8.66
CA LYS A 483 -13.79 -9.19 -9.60
C LYS A 483 -14.33 -10.43 -8.89
N SER A 484 -13.70 -10.87 -7.80
CA SER A 484 -14.15 -12.07 -7.08
C SER A 484 -15.42 -11.84 -6.28
N ASN A 485 -15.67 -10.61 -5.79
CA ASN A 485 -16.76 -10.36 -4.84
C ASN A 485 -17.91 -9.51 -5.41
N TYR A 486 -17.65 -8.65 -6.39
CA TYR A 486 -18.60 -7.62 -6.83
C TYR A 486 -18.78 -7.56 -8.36
N TYR A 487 -18.25 -8.53 -9.10
CA TYR A 487 -18.28 -8.53 -10.56
C TYR A 487 -19.63 -9.00 -11.10
N ASP A 488 -20.11 -8.32 -12.14
CA ASP A 488 -21.27 -8.74 -12.91
C ASP A 488 -20.85 -9.21 -14.32
N PRO A 489 -20.75 -10.52 -14.54
CA PRO A 489 -20.35 -11.08 -15.83
C PRO A 489 -21.40 -10.86 -16.94
N TYR A 490 -22.69 -10.71 -16.57
CA TYR A 490 -23.78 -10.55 -17.55
C TYR A 490 -23.72 -9.19 -18.25
N VAL A 491 -23.37 -8.13 -17.52
CA VAL A 491 -23.17 -6.79 -18.11
C VAL A 491 -21.77 -6.66 -18.69
N ALA A 492 -20.77 -7.17 -18.02
CA ALA A 492 -19.37 -7.05 -18.40
C ALA A 492 -19.02 -7.64 -19.77
N GLN A 493 -19.71 -8.71 -20.22
CA GLN A 493 -19.47 -9.33 -21.53
C GLN A 493 -19.68 -8.36 -22.71
N TYR A 494 -20.48 -7.31 -22.54
CA TYR A 494 -20.78 -6.28 -23.55
C TYR A 494 -19.94 -5.02 -23.40
N ILE A 495 -18.90 -5.04 -22.54
CA ILE A 495 -18.03 -3.88 -22.27
C ILE A 495 -16.58 -4.27 -22.49
N LYS A 496 -15.88 -3.51 -23.33
CA LYS A 496 -14.45 -3.73 -23.60
C LYS A 496 -13.64 -2.50 -23.20
N PRO A 497 -12.69 -2.60 -22.26
CA PRO A 497 -11.80 -1.49 -21.94
C PRO A 497 -10.91 -1.18 -23.16
N LYS A 498 -10.69 0.09 -23.49
CA LYS A 498 -9.81 0.51 -24.60
C LYS A 498 -8.35 0.16 -24.30
N LYS A 499 -7.95 0.19 -23.04
CA LYS A 499 -6.61 -0.19 -22.56
C LYS A 499 -6.71 -0.98 -21.26
N GLU A 500 -6.85 -2.28 -21.38
CA GLU A 500 -7.02 -3.16 -20.24
C GLU A 500 -5.80 -3.16 -19.30
N PHE A 501 -6.05 -3.14 -17.98
CA PHE A 501 -5.01 -3.35 -16.98
C PHE A 501 -4.69 -4.84 -16.87
N LYS A 502 -3.41 -5.20 -17.06
CA LYS A 502 -2.94 -6.58 -16.93
C LYS A 502 -2.65 -6.92 -15.48
N VAL A 503 -3.50 -7.70 -14.87
CA VAL A 503 -3.30 -8.23 -13.52
C VAL A 503 -2.08 -9.15 -13.49
N LYS A 504 -1.20 -8.93 -12.50
CA LYS A 504 0.01 -9.73 -12.30
C LYS A 504 0.10 -10.11 -10.82
N LEU A 505 -0.49 -11.24 -10.47
CA LEU A 505 -0.44 -11.83 -9.13
C LEU A 505 0.07 -13.27 -9.23
N LYS A 506 0.74 -13.73 -8.18
CA LYS A 506 1.02 -15.16 -7.96
C LYS A 506 -0.20 -15.77 -7.28
N ASP A 507 -0.54 -17.00 -7.64
CA ASP A 507 -1.72 -17.69 -7.05
C ASP A 507 -1.64 -17.74 -5.53
N ALA A 508 -0.47 -18.03 -4.96
CA ALA A 508 -0.27 -18.06 -3.51
C ALA A 508 -0.53 -16.72 -2.80
N ASP A 509 -0.25 -15.58 -3.45
CA ASP A 509 -0.55 -14.26 -2.88
C ASP A 509 -2.06 -13.97 -2.97
N LYS A 510 -2.68 -14.41 -4.05
CA LYS A 510 -4.12 -14.28 -4.29
C LYS A 510 -4.92 -15.09 -3.27
N ASP A 511 -4.62 -16.37 -3.13
CA ASP A 511 -5.30 -17.27 -2.19
C ASP A 511 -5.18 -16.75 -0.76
N PHE A 512 -3.98 -16.36 -0.34
CA PHE A 512 -3.76 -15.80 1.00
C PHE A 512 -4.60 -14.56 1.30
N VAL A 513 -4.67 -13.61 0.34
CA VAL A 513 -5.45 -12.39 0.55
C VAL A 513 -6.94 -12.69 0.62
N PHE A 514 -7.44 -13.62 -0.18
CA PHE A 514 -8.86 -13.97 -0.17
C PHE A 514 -9.26 -14.74 1.07
N ASP A 515 -8.44 -15.69 1.51
CA ASP A 515 -8.67 -16.45 2.75
C ASP A 515 -8.68 -15.50 3.97
N GLU A 516 -7.74 -14.55 4.02
CA GLU A 516 -7.65 -13.62 5.14
C GLU A 516 -8.75 -12.56 5.15
N THR A 517 -9.24 -12.14 3.98
CA THR A 517 -10.26 -11.09 3.90
C THR A 517 -11.68 -11.60 4.10
N GLU A 518 -11.97 -12.86 3.82
CA GLU A 518 -13.32 -13.43 3.88
C GLU A 518 -14.36 -12.53 3.19
N ALA A 519 -14.01 -11.92 2.06
CA ALA A 519 -14.78 -10.91 1.35
C ALA A 519 -15.08 -9.61 2.13
N ASP A 520 -14.50 -9.40 3.31
CA ASP A 520 -14.68 -8.18 4.10
C ASP A 520 -13.82 -7.03 3.56
N LEU A 521 -14.51 -5.96 3.15
CA LEU A 521 -13.88 -4.78 2.55
C LEU A 521 -12.95 -4.02 3.52
N ASN A 522 -13.22 -4.06 4.83
CA ASN A 522 -12.39 -3.38 5.82
C ASN A 522 -11.13 -4.21 6.14
N ARG A 523 -11.23 -5.53 6.13
CA ARG A 523 -10.08 -6.42 6.22
C ARG A 523 -9.17 -6.23 4.99
N PHE A 524 -9.76 -6.17 3.80
CA PHE A 524 -9.02 -5.91 2.56
C PHE A 524 -8.32 -4.54 2.56
N ASP A 525 -9.01 -3.47 3.00
CA ASP A 525 -8.43 -2.12 3.15
C ASP A 525 -7.19 -2.11 4.07
N ARG A 526 -7.21 -2.92 5.15
CA ARG A 526 -6.05 -3.08 6.05
C ARG A 526 -4.87 -3.77 5.36
N ILE A 527 -5.13 -4.78 4.52
CA ILE A 527 -4.06 -5.46 3.77
C ILE A 527 -3.40 -4.49 2.78
N ILE A 528 -4.19 -3.70 2.06
CA ILE A 528 -3.64 -2.68 1.15
C ILE A 528 -2.75 -1.69 1.90
N ASP A 529 -3.20 -1.19 3.05
CA ASP A 529 -2.43 -0.28 3.90
C ASP A 529 -1.14 -0.91 4.49
N GLU A 530 -1.12 -2.22 4.69
CA GLU A 530 0.09 -2.95 5.11
C GLU A 530 1.11 -3.08 3.99
N VAL A 531 0.63 -3.38 2.79
CA VAL A 531 1.48 -3.66 1.63
C VAL A 531 2.05 -2.36 1.05
N GLU A 532 1.24 -1.31 0.96
CA GLU A 532 1.68 -0.04 0.36
C GLU A 532 2.60 0.76 1.29
N PRO A 533 3.67 1.35 0.75
CA PRO A 533 4.44 2.35 1.47
C PRO A 533 3.65 3.65 1.54
N GLY A 534 3.35 4.18 2.74
CA GLY A 534 2.84 5.54 2.90
C GLY A 534 1.33 5.67 3.12
N ASN A 535 0.70 4.78 3.89
CA ASN A 535 -0.72 4.87 4.30
C ASN A 535 -1.74 4.97 3.15
N LEU A 536 -1.43 4.42 1.98
CA LEU A 536 -2.38 4.34 0.89
C LEU A 536 -3.45 3.28 1.20
N ARG A 537 -4.70 3.69 1.21
CA ARG A 537 -5.85 2.83 1.47
C ARG A 537 -6.73 2.71 0.25
N LEU A 538 -7.60 1.71 0.26
CA LEU A 538 -8.61 1.55 -0.78
C LEU A 538 -9.37 2.88 -1.00
N PRO A 539 -9.52 3.35 -2.26
CA PRO A 539 -10.21 4.60 -2.55
C PRO A 539 -11.58 4.69 -1.88
N VAL A 540 -11.86 5.82 -1.23
CA VAL A 540 -13.09 6.03 -0.43
C VAL A 540 -14.34 5.82 -1.28
N LEU A 541 -14.33 6.24 -2.55
CA LEU A 541 -15.46 6.09 -3.46
C LEU A 541 -15.75 4.61 -3.78
N ILE A 542 -14.71 3.78 -3.96
CA ILE A 542 -14.90 2.32 -4.14
C ILE A 542 -15.65 1.75 -2.94
N LYS A 543 -15.18 2.06 -1.72
CA LYS A 543 -15.85 1.60 -0.50
C LYS A 543 -17.30 2.09 -0.39
N LYS A 544 -17.52 3.35 -0.77
CA LYS A 544 -18.85 3.97 -0.74
C LYS A 544 -19.80 3.29 -1.73
N TYR A 545 -19.38 3.07 -2.98
CA TYR A 545 -20.20 2.50 -4.02
C TYR A 545 -20.51 1.02 -3.75
N ILE A 546 -19.53 0.24 -3.29
CA ILE A 546 -19.75 -1.16 -2.88
C ILE A 546 -20.81 -1.24 -1.77
N LYS A 547 -20.77 -0.34 -0.76
CA LYS A 547 -21.81 -0.25 0.28
C LYS A 547 -23.19 0.13 -0.25
N GLN A 548 -23.28 0.61 -1.47
CA GLN A 548 -24.53 0.90 -2.18
C GLN A 548 -24.90 -0.17 -3.21
N ASN A 549 -24.37 -1.38 -3.03
CA ASN A 549 -24.61 -2.53 -3.90
C ASN A 549 -24.10 -2.36 -5.34
N ALA A 550 -23.09 -1.51 -5.55
CA ALA A 550 -22.46 -1.36 -6.86
C ALA A 550 -21.85 -2.67 -7.35
N LYS A 551 -21.97 -2.90 -8.66
CA LYS A 551 -21.32 -3.98 -9.40
C LYS A 551 -20.18 -3.42 -10.24
N VAL A 552 -19.11 -4.20 -10.34
CA VAL A 552 -17.94 -3.88 -11.17
C VAL A 552 -18.06 -4.64 -12.49
N VAL A 553 -17.72 -4.02 -13.60
CA VAL A 553 -17.87 -4.62 -14.94
C VAL A 553 -16.60 -4.57 -15.79
N ALA A 554 -15.72 -3.59 -15.62
CA ALA A 554 -14.49 -3.50 -16.41
C ALA A 554 -13.42 -2.65 -15.70
N PHE A 555 -12.16 -2.77 -16.17
CA PHE A 555 -11.03 -1.96 -15.70
C PHE A 555 -10.22 -1.45 -16.88
N ASN A 556 -10.00 -0.14 -16.95
CA ASN A 556 -9.25 0.51 -18.01
C ASN A 556 -8.09 1.35 -17.43
N VAL A 557 -6.98 1.44 -18.16
CA VAL A 557 -5.88 2.37 -17.83
C VAL A 557 -6.13 3.69 -18.54
N ASP A 558 -6.28 4.80 -17.81
CA ASP A 558 -6.44 6.13 -18.39
C ASP A 558 -5.08 6.85 -18.53
N PRO A 559 -4.57 7.02 -19.78
CA PRO A 559 -3.33 7.75 -20.01
C PRO A 559 -3.43 9.25 -19.76
N LEU A 560 -4.62 9.82 -19.78
CA LEU A 560 -4.84 11.26 -19.57
C LEU A 560 -4.76 11.60 -18.07
N PHE A 561 -5.13 10.66 -17.22
CA PHE A 561 -5.05 10.74 -15.75
C PHE A 561 -3.85 9.95 -15.21
N ASN A 562 -2.67 10.25 -15.71
CA ASN A 562 -1.39 9.69 -15.23
C ASN A 562 -1.35 8.15 -15.17
N ASN A 563 -2.02 7.45 -16.08
CA ASN A 563 -2.18 5.99 -16.10
C ASN A 563 -2.83 5.43 -14.81
N SER A 564 -3.76 6.15 -14.19
CA SER A 564 -4.67 5.58 -13.19
C SER A 564 -5.44 4.40 -13.80
N VAL A 565 -5.97 3.54 -12.95
CA VAL A 565 -6.84 2.44 -13.38
C VAL A 565 -8.27 2.79 -13.01
N ASP A 566 -9.13 2.96 -14.01
CA ASP A 566 -10.55 3.22 -13.79
C ASP A 566 -11.33 1.93 -13.76
N GLY A 567 -11.92 1.64 -12.60
CA GLY A 567 -12.91 0.58 -12.45
C GLY A 567 -14.28 1.09 -12.82
N LEU A 568 -14.88 0.55 -13.90
CA LEU A 568 -16.23 0.86 -14.28
C LEU A 568 -17.21 0.13 -13.36
N MET A 569 -18.04 0.91 -12.69
CA MET A 569 -19.05 0.41 -11.76
C MET A 569 -20.43 0.94 -12.12
N TYR A 570 -21.46 0.16 -11.82
CA TYR A 570 -22.83 0.62 -11.91
C TYR A 570 -23.65 0.18 -10.68
N ILE A 571 -24.72 0.92 -10.40
CA ILE A 571 -25.71 0.61 -9.37
C ILE A 571 -27.08 0.60 -10.05
N ARG A 572 -27.85 -0.44 -9.89
CA ARG A 572 -29.25 -0.42 -10.22
C ARG A 572 -29.98 0.32 -9.11
N ILE A 573 -30.71 1.39 -9.44
CA ILE A 573 -31.33 2.28 -8.44
C ILE A 573 -32.29 1.49 -7.52
N ALA A 574 -32.97 0.49 -8.07
CA ALA A 574 -33.84 -0.42 -7.29
C ALA A 574 -33.09 -1.27 -6.24
N ASP A 575 -31.77 -1.43 -6.38
CA ASP A 575 -30.94 -2.21 -5.45
C ASP A 575 -30.25 -1.33 -4.38
N LEU A 576 -30.50 -0.03 -4.39
CA LEU A 576 -29.96 0.85 -3.35
C LEU A 576 -30.47 0.41 -1.97
N PRO A 577 -29.63 0.40 -0.93
CA PRO A 577 -30.06 0.03 0.42
C PRO A 577 -31.20 0.91 0.93
N GLU A 578 -32.21 0.30 1.54
CA GLU A 578 -33.36 1.02 2.10
C GLU A 578 -32.92 2.13 3.08
N SER A 579 -31.90 1.87 3.89
CA SER A 579 -31.28 2.85 4.80
C SER A 579 -30.73 4.08 4.10
N THR A 580 -30.43 4.01 2.81
CA THR A 580 -29.98 5.14 2.00
C THR A 580 -31.15 5.89 1.36
N VAL A 581 -32.14 5.16 0.85
CA VAL A 581 -33.24 5.72 0.05
C VAL A 581 -34.35 6.29 0.93
N LYS A 582 -34.77 5.58 1.97
CA LYS A 582 -35.93 5.92 2.80
C LYS A 582 -35.87 7.33 3.41
N PRO A 583 -34.77 7.77 4.05
CA PRO A 583 -34.69 9.12 4.62
C PRO A 583 -34.81 10.23 3.56
N VAL A 584 -34.31 9.95 2.34
CA VAL A 584 -34.37 10.92 1.24
C VAL A 584 -35.77 10.98 0.63
N MET A 585 -36.45 9.83 0.50
CA MET A 585 -37.84 9.79 0.04
C MET A 585 -38.78 10.53 1.00
N GLU A 586 -38.63 10.33 2.29
CA GLU A 586 -39.43 11.03 3.31
C GLU A 586 -39.27 12.55 3.20
N GLU A 587 -38.02 13.06 3.12
CA GLU A 587 -37.75 14.48 2.93
C GLU A 587 -38.28 15.03 1.60
N PHE A 588 -38.16 14.27 0.52
CA PHE A 588 -38.66 14.65 -0.79
C PHE A 588 -40.20 14.75 -0.81
N GLN A 589 -40.89 13.84 -0.15
CA GLN A 589 -42.35 13.88 0.01
C GLN A 589 -42.78 15.11 0.83
N GLU A 590 -42.13 15.39 1.95
CA GLU A 590 -42.42 16.58 2.76
C GLU A 590 -42.20 17.89 1.97
N GLU A 591 -41.16 17.90 1.09
CA GLU A 591 -40.92 19.08 0.25
C GLU A 591 -42.01 19.28 -0.81
N LEU A 592 -42.45 18.18 -1.44
CA LEU A 592 -43.57 18.21 -2.38
C LEU A 592 -44.86 18.69 -1.72
N GLU A 593 -45.19 18.18 -0.55
CA GLU A 593 -46.39 18.59 0.20
C GLU A 593 -46.34 20.08 0.53
N ARG A 594 -45.19 20.61 0.97
CA ARG A 594 -45.01 22.05 1.23
C ARG A 594 -45.18 22.91 -0.04
N LYS A 595 -44.68 22.45 -1.19
CA LYS A 595 -44.86 23.16 -2.47
C LYS A 595 -46.31 23.17 -2.91
N PHE A 596 -47.04 22.07 -2.75
CA PHE A 596 -48.49 22.01 -3.05
C PHE A 596 -49.31 22.94 -2.14
N MET A 597 -49.05 22.92 -0.82
CA MET A 597 -49.74 23.82 0.15
C MET A 597 -49.46 25.32 -0.06
N ASN A 598 -48.32 25.67 -0.64
CA ASN A 598 -47.98 27.06 -0.95
C ASN A 598 -48.51 27.56 -2.30
N ASN A 599 -48.84 26.66 -3.23
CA ASN A 599 -49.44 27.00 -4.52
C ASN A 599 -50.98 27.16 -4.45
N ASP A 600 -51.60 26.69 -3.36
CA ASP A 600 -53.01 26.84 -3.09
C ASP A 600 -53.36 28.11 -2.29
N LYS A 601 -52.35 28.96 -2.04
CA LYS A 601 -52.49 30.30 -1.43
C LYS A 601 -52.18 31.40 -2.44
#